data_b61f136c5f3038457a4763365126ea6f
#
_entry.id   b61f136c5f3038457a4763365126ea6f
#
_cell.length_a   1.000
_cell.length_b   1.000
_cell.length_c   1.000
_cell.angle_alpha   90.00
_cell.angle_beta   90.00
_cell.angle_gamma   90.00
#
_symmetry.space_group_name_H-M   'P 1'
#
loop_
_entity.id
_entity.type
_entity.pdbx_description
1 polymer ?
#
loop_
_entity_poly.entity_id
_entity_poly.type
_entity_poly.pdbx_seq_one_letter_code
_entity_poly.pdbx_strand_id
1 'polypeptide(L)'
;LMKRANINHIRTSHYPNDPYFYYLCNKYGIYLESEANIESHEYFYGKASLSHVPEFQAAHVDRVMTMAHQLVNNPSIVIWSLGNEAGPGHNFVVAYDSLKAYDASRPVQYERNNDIVDMGSNQYPSIAWTRDAVKGRMGVKYPFHISEYAHSMGNAVGNLVDYWEAMESTNFFMGGAIWDWIDQSMYNYTKEGKRYLAYGGDFGDTPNDGQFVMNGVIFGDETPKPQYYEVKKVYQYIGTSWKDAKTATLDVFNKNYYSDDLSGYAMSYSLSADGVTVKKGDLELGSVPARSHKSITIAGLNEGLDPNKEYLLHITYRLKHDMPWAKAGYVQAEEQLPVQVAAARPAIVAAGKVNMSAVKDNKIVFSGKTFTTTFDLTKGTIYNLQYDGKTIIADGCGPELNAFRAWVNNDNWAYEAWYANGLNNLQHKCTNYTTHANADGSVSVVFNVESQAPYGYRLEGGNANWKKLIEYKEKPFGKDDFRFNTQVVYTIFPDGSIESESAITSNKPNLTLAKLGYTVRVPKALSLLNYYGRGTVDNYPDRKTGQMIGIYEQQDVEDEFVAFPKPQDTGNHQDTRW
;
A
#
# COMPACT_ATOMS: atom_id res chain seq x y z
N LEU A 1 10.21 -8.13 -15.33
CA LEU A 1 9.68 -7.40 -14.16
C LEU A 1 9.44 -8.35 -12.98
N MET A 2 8.77 -9.49 -13.14
CA MET A 2 8.49 -10.45 -12.06
C MET A 2 9.74 -10.86 -11.27
N LYS A 3 10.82 -11.30 -11.95
CA LYS A 3 12.09 -11.64 -11.26
C LYS A 3 12.72 -10.44 -10.54
N ARG A 4 12.57 -9.23 -11.08
CA ARG A 4 13.02 -7.99 -10.41
C ARG A 4 12.20 -7.68 -9.15
N ALA A 5 10.96 -8.13 -9.11
CA ALA A 5 10.07 -8.02 -7.94
C ALA A 5 10.14 -9.23 -6.99
N ASN A 6 11.15 -10.10 -7.13
CA ASN A 6 11.32 -11.31 -6.31
C ASN A 6 10.18 -12.35 -6.45
N ILE A 7 9.36 -12.26 -7.49
CA ILE A 7 8.30 -13.23 -7.76
C ILE A 7 8.94 -14.51 -8.31
N ASN A 8 8.58 -15.66 -7.74
CA ASN A 8 9.10 -16.97 -8.12
C ASN A 8 8.03 -17.96 -8.56
N HIS A 9 6.74 -17.60 -8.42
CA HIS A 9 5.61 -18.47 -8.73
C HIS A 9 4.51 -17.70 -9.44
N ILE A 10 3.84 -18.34 -10.41
CA ILE A 10 2.71 -17.80 -11.16
C ILE A 10 1.63 -18.87 -11.23
N ARG A 11 0.37 -18.48 -10.97
CA ARG A 11 -0.82 -19.24 -11.33
C ARG A 11 -1.34 -18.75 -12.67
N THR A 12 -1.57 -19.65 -13.61
CA THR A 12 -2.12 -19.29 -14.92
C THR A 12 -3.64 -19.17 -14.85
N SER A 13 -4.10 -18.09 -14.25
CA SER A 13 -5.53 -17.80 -14.05
C SER A 13 -6.20 -17.40 -15.38
N HIS A 14 -7.30 -17.99 -15.82
CA HIS A 14 -7.93 -19.21 -15.33
C HIS A 14 -7.99 -20.19 -16.50
N TYR A 15 -6.88 -20.37 -17.20
CA TYR A 15 -6.70 -21.21 -18.39
C TYR A 15 -5.22 -21.40 -18.73
N PRO A 16 -4.86 -22.43 -19.50
CA PRO A 16 -3.50 -22.57 -20.02
C PRO A 16 -3.08 -21.35 -20.85
N ASN A 17 -1.83 -20.91 -20.64
CA ASN A 17 -1.28 -19.72 -21.32
C ASN A 17 -0.63 -20.11 -22.68
N ASP A 18 -0.11 -19.11 -23.40
CA ASP A 18 0.66 -19.30 -24.62
C ASP A 18 1.87 -20.23 -24.38
N PRO A 19 2.19 -21.17 -25.29
CA PRO A 19 3.33 -22.07 -25.15
C PRO A 19 4.66 -21.36 -24.93
N TYR A 20 4.85 -20.17 -25.49
CA TYR A 20 6.05 -19.36 -25.30
C TYR A 20 6.19 -18.87 -23.84
N PHE A 21 5.07 -18.63 -23.17
CA PHE A 21 5.07 -18.28 -21.75
C PHE A 21 5.68 -19.40 -20.88
N TYR A 22 5.33 -20.65 -21.12
CA TYR A 22 5.92 -21.82 -20.42
C TYR A 22 7.42 -21.93 -20.70
N TYR A 23 7.83 -21.72 -21.95
CA TYR A 23 9.25 -21.67 -22.30
C TYR A 23 9.99 -20.58 -21.51
N LEU A 24 9.42 -19.39 -21.40
CA LEU A 24 10.02 -18.30 -20.61
C LEU A 24 10.09 -18.65 -19.13
N CYS A 25 9.07 -19.26 -18.56
CA CYS A 25 9.10 -19.71 -17.17
C CYS A 25 10.19 -20.77 -16.93
N ASN A 26 10.35 -21.74 -17.85
CA ASN A 26 11.46 -22.69 -17.81
C ASN A 26 12.82 -21.98 -17.88
N LYS A 27 12.96 -20.98 -18.78
CA LYS A 27 14.21 -20.23 -19.00
C LYS A 27 14.60 -19.35 -17.81
N TYR A 28 13.64 -18.69 -17.20
CA TYR A 28 13.87 -17.75 -16.10
C TYR A 28 13.77 -18.39 -14.71
N GLY A 29 13.39 -19.65 -14.61
CA GLY A 29 13.22 -20.36 -13.35
C GLY A 29 12.06 -19.77 -12.52
N ILE A 30 10.86 -19.73 -13.11
CA ILE A 30 9.62 -19.36 -12.43
C ILE A 30 8.75 -20.60 -12.31
N TYR A 31 8.35 -20.95 -11.10
CA TYR A 31 7.43 -22.06 -10.85
C TYR A 31 6.03 -21.72 -11.34
N LEU A 32 5.31 -22.73 -11.82
CA LEU A 32 3.96 -22.56 -12.34
C LEU A 32 2.96 -23.49 -11.63
N GLU A 33 1.83 -22.92 -11.33
CA GLU A 33 0.57 -23.59 -11.13
C GLU A 33 -0.24 -23.43 -12.40
N SER A 34 -0.31 -24.52 -13.19
CA SER A 34 -1.06 -24.49 -14.45
C SER A 34 -2.50 -24.87 -14.20
N GLU A 35 -3.43 -24.00 -14.65
CA GLU A 35 -4.86 -24.13 -14.39
C GLU A 35 -5.64 -24.50 -15.63
N ALA A 36 -6.58 -25.44 -15.46
CA ALA A 36 -7.53 -25.81 -16.50
C ALA A 36 -8.60 -24.74 -16.66
N ASN A 37 -9.08 -24.53 -17.89
CA ASN A 37 -10.06 -23.50 -18.21
C ASN A 37 -11.50 -23.89 -17.77
N ILE A 38 -11.69 -24.08 -16.48
CA ILE A 38 -13.00 -24.36 -15.86
C ILE A 38 -13.31 -23.21 -14.90
N GLU A 39 -14.26 -22.38 -15.30
CA GLU A 39 -14.82 -21.27 -14.56
C GLU A 39 -16.34 -21.26 -14.77
N SER A 40 -17.12 -21.16 -13.70
CA SER A 40 -18.58 -21.09 -13.81
C SER A 40 -19.22 -20.17 -12.76
N HIS A 41 -18.50 -19.18 -12.30
CA HIS A 41 -18.87 -18.26 -11.23
C HIS A 41 -20.30 -17.69 -11.40
N GLU A 42 -20.67 -17.24 -12.61
CA GLU A 42 -21.98 -16.69 -12.94
C GLU A 42 -23.12 -17.72 -12.71
N TYR A 43 -22.83 -19.03 -12.94
CA TYR A 43 -23.79 -20.12 -12.70
C TYR A 43 -23.63 -20.75 -11.32
N PHE A 44 -23.22 -19.98 -10.36
CA PHE A 44 -22.92 -20.37 -8.99
C PHE A 44 -21.75 -21.34 -8.83
N TYR A 45 -20.91 -21.10 -7.87
CA TYR A 45 -19.78 -21.95 -7.48
C TYR A 45 -20.04 -22.74 -6.18
N GLY A 46 -21.30 -22.83 -5.76
CA GLY A 46 -21.78 -23.67 -4.66
C GLY A 46 -22.48 -24.92 -5.15
N LYS A 47 -23.47 -25.39 -4.39
CA LYS A 47 -24.22 -26.63 -4.68
C LYS A 47 -25.02 -26.61 -5.99
N ALA A 48 -25.33 -25.46 -6.53
CA ALA A 48 -26.06 -25.30 -7.78
C ALA A 48 -25.14 -25.18 -9.02
N SER A 49 -23.82 -25.35 -8.84
CA SER A 49 -22.86 -25.20 -9.93
C SER A 49 -22.95 -26.31 -10.99
N LEU A 50 -22.45 -26.01 -12.18
CA LEU A 50 -22.36 -26.98 -13.30
C LEU A 50 -21.50 -28.21 -12.98
N SER A 51 -20.63 -28.10 -11.97
CA SER A 51 -19.78 -29.23 -11.53
C SER A 51 -20.56 -30.40 -10.92
N HIS A 52 -21.84 -30.21 -10.59
CA HIS A 52 -22.77 -31.27 -10.14
C HIS A 52 -23.59 -31.89 -11.28
N VAL A 53 -23.58 -31.29 -12.47
CA VAL A 53 -24.40 -31.67 -13.61
C VAL A 53 -23.68 -32.74 -14.42
N PRO A 54 -24.20 -34.01 -14.53
CA PRO A 54 -23.49 -35.10 -15.17
C PRO A 54 -23.14 -34.84 -16.64
N GLU A 55 -23.95 -34.09 -17.36
CA GLU A 55 -23.74 -33.73 -18.77
C GLU A 55 -22.46 -32.90 -18.99
N PHE A 56 -21.98 -32.20 -17.97
CA PHE A 56 -20.73 -31.43 -17.99
C PHE A 56 -19.51 -32.22 -17.56
N GLN A 57 -19.66 -33.46 -17.11
CA GLN A 57 -18.53 -34.30 -16.61
C GLN A 57 -17.45 -34.50 -17.68
N ALA A 58 -17.86 -34.86 -18.89
CA ALA A 58 -16.91 -35.06 -20.00
C ALA A 58 -16.12 -33.78 -20.31
N ALA A 59 -16.78 -32.63 -20.25
CA ALA A 59 -16.13 -31.33 -20.48
C ALA A 59 -15.10 -30.98 -19.38
N HIS A 60 -15.40 -31.27 -18.10
CA HIS A 60 -14.45 -31.08 -17.00
C HIS A 60 -13.20 -31.95 -17.21
N VAL A 61 -13.38 -33.23 -17.47
CA VAL A 61 -12.27 -34.17 -17.72
C VAL A 61 -11.46 -33.73 -18.94
N ASP A 62 -12.10 -33.40 -20.05
CA ASP A 62 -11.43 -33.02 -21.30
C ASP A 62 -10.54 -31.79 -21.09
N ARG A 63 -11.04 -30.74 -20.43
CA ARG A 63 -10.27 -29.51 -20.18
C ARG A 63 -9.03 -29.78 -19.33
N VAL A 64 -9.17 -30.54 -18.23
CA VAL A 64 -8.06 -30.91 -17.36
C VAL A 64 -7.04 -31.78 -18.10
N MET A 65 -7.49 -32.78 -18.84
CA MET A 65 -6.61 -33.71 -19.55
C MET A 65 -5.93 -33.08 -20.75
N THR A 66 -6.61 -32.18 -21.48
CA THR A 66 -6.01 -31.42 -22.59
C THR A 66 -4.85 -30.55 -22.07
N MET A 67 -5.05 -29.83 -20.96
CA MET A 67 -3.97 -29.09 -20.31
C MET A 67 -2.79 -29.99 -19.94
N ALA A 68 -3.05 -31.12 -19.28
CA ALA A 68 -2.00 -32.02 -18.84
C ALA A 68 -1.24 -32.66 -20.02
N HIS A 69 -1.93 -33.13 -21.07
CA HIS A 69 -1.30 -33.71 -22.26
C HIS A 69 -0.39 -32.71 -22.99
N GLN A 70 -0.80 -31.44 -23.09
CA GLN A 70 -0.02 -30.42 -23.77
C GLN A 70 1.20 -29.99 -22.96
N LEU A 71 1.10 -29.97 -21.63
CA LEU A 71 2.02 -29.24 -20.79
C LEU A 71 2.89 -30.08 -19.85
N VAL A 72 2.66 -31.39 -19.74
CA VAL A 72 3.35 -32.30 -18.81
C VAL A 72 4.89 -32.22 -18.89
N ASN A 73 5.44 -31.91 -20.06
CA ASN A 73 6.88 -31.84 -20.28
C ASN A 73 7.51 -30.49 -19.87
N ASN A 74 6.73 -29.56 -19.28
CA ASN A 74 7.26 -28.28 -18.79
C ASN A 74 7.72 -28.43 -17.33
N PRO A 75 9.03 -28.39 -17.05
CA PRO A 75 9.56 -28.59 -15.70
C PRO A 75 9.22 -27.46 -14.73
N SER A 76 8.84 -26.28 -15.23
CA SER A 76 8.37 -25.17 -14.38
C SER A 76 7.02 -25.46 -13.72
N ILE A 77 6.19 -26.32 -14.33
CA ILE A 77 4.90 -26.66 -13.73
C ILE A 77 5.13 -27.59 -12.55
N VAL A 78 4.81 -27.11 -11.37
CA VAL A 78 4.98 -27.82 -10.10
C VAL A 78 3.65 -28.18 -9.45
N ILE A 79 2.56 -27.54 -9.87
CA ILE A 79 1.19 -27.74 -9.36
C ILE A 79 0.23 -27.77 -10.56
N TRP A 80 -0.74 -28.68 -10.54
CA TRP A 80 -1.90 -28.66 -11.40
C TRP A 80 -3.10 -28.05 -10.66
N SER A 81 -3.83 -27.15 -11.31
CA SER A 81 -5.10 -26.61 -10.82
C SER A 81 -6.26 -27.11 -11.68
N LEU A 82 -7.29 -27.64 -11.04
CA LEU A 82 -8.46 -28.19 -11.75
C LEU A 82 -9.37 -27.11 -12.35
N GLY A 83 -9.25 -25.88 -11.90
CA GLY A 83 -10.07 -24.76 -12.33
C GLY A 83 -10.25 -23.71 -11.24
N ASN A 84 -11.16 -22.77 -11.49
CA ASN A 84 -11.47 -21.66 -10.59
C ASN A 84 -12.99 -21.54 -10.38
N GLU A 85 -13.44 -21.21 -9.18
CA GLU A 85 -14.79 -20.79 -8.79
C GLU A 85 -15.94 -21.50 -9.52
N ALA A 86 -15.84 -22.84 -9.64
CA ALA A 86 -16.78 -23.67 -10.40
C ALA A 86 -17.53 -24.70 -9.54
N GLY A 87 -17.50 -24.58 -8.21
CA GLY A 87 -18.24 -25.41 -7.25
C GLY A 87 -17.57 -26.75 -6.91
N PRO A 88 -18.06 -27.44 -5.86
CA PRO A 88 -17.41 -28.63 -5.30
C PRO A 88 -17.90 -29.95 -5.90
N GLY A 89 -18.46 -29.95 -7.10
CA GLY A 89 -19.22 -31.10 -7.65
C GLY A 89 -18.40 -32.29 -8.04
N HIS A 90 -19.11 -33.43 -8.26
CA HIS A 90 -18.54 -34.73 -8.60
C HIS A 90 -17.69 -34.71 -9.88
N ASN A 91 -17.98 -33.81 -10.82
CA ASN A 91 -17.21 -33.72 -12.06
C ASN A 91 -15.73 -33.42 -11.80
N PHE A 92 -15.40 -32.68 -10.75
CA PHE A 92 -14.02 -32.46 -10.34
C PHE A 92 -13.37 -33.69 -9.71
N VAL A 93 -14.14 -34.58 -9.05
CA VAL A 93 -13.60 -35.88 -8.55
C VAL A 93 -13.10 -36.70 -9.73
N VAL A 94 -13.95 -36.84 -10.76
CA VAL A 94 -13.58 -37.62 -11.96
C VAL A 94 -12.42 -37.00 -12.73
N ALA A 95 -12.38 -35.67 -12.82
CA ALA A 95 -11.27 -34.95 -13.46
C ALA A 95 -9.96 -35.14 -12.68
N TYR A 96 -10.00 -35.04 -11.34
CA TYR A 96 -8.84 -35.33 -10.48
C TYR A 96 -8.32 -36.76 -10.65
N ASP A 97 -9.20 -37.76 -10.58
CA ASP A 97 -8.82 -39.15 -10.74
C ASP A 97 -8.17 -39.44 -12.12
N SER A 98 -8.72 -38.81 -13.17
CA SER A 98 -8.17 -38.91 -14.53
C SER A 98 -6.78 -38.30 -14.64
N LEU A 99 -6.59 -37.10 -14.03
CA LEU A 99 -5.31 -36.41 -14.01
C LEU A 99 -4.27 -37.20 -13.22
N LYS A 100 -4.60 -37.69 -12.03
CA LYS A 100 -3.68 -38.48 -11.20
C LYS A 100 -3.30 -39.81 -11.82
N ALA A 101 -4.19 -40.44 -12.59
CA ALA A 101 -3.88 -41.64 -13.37
C ALA A 101 -2.87 -41.34 -14.49
N TYR A 102 -2.85 -40.13 -15.04
CA TYR A 102 -1.92 -39.70 -16.08
C TYR A 102 -0.60 -39.15 -15.51
N ASP A 103 -0.67 -38.23 -14.54
CA ASP A 103 0.49 -37.65 -13.88
C ASP A 103 0.36 -37.66 -12.34
N ALA A 104 0.95 -38.70 -11.75
CA ALA A 104 1.03 -38.83 -10.28
C ALA A 104 2.17 -38.01 -9.65
N SER A 105 3.04 -37.38 -10.45
CA SER A 105 4.27 -36.75 -9.96
C SER A 105 4.04 -35.36 -9.36
N ARG A 106 3.00 -34.65 -9.77
CA ARG A 106 2.68 -33.29 -9.32
C ARG A 106 1.47 -33.28 -8.42
N PRO A 107 1.47 -32.42 -7.36
CA PRO A 107 0.28 -32.18 -6.56
C PRO A 107 -0.79 -31.43 -7.36
N VAL A 108 -2.03 -31.65 -6.97
CA VAL A 108 -3.21 -31.03 -7.55
C VAL A 108 -3.88 -30.17 -6.49
N GLN A 109 -4.30 -28.97 -6.87
CA GLN A 109 -5.09 -28.08 -6.04
C GLN A 109 -6.46 -27.76 -6.67
N TYR A 110 -7.44 -27.43 -5.84
CA TYR A 110 -8.71 -26.83 -6.20
C TYR A 110 -9.38 -26.24 -4.95
N GLU A 111 -9.53 -24.92 -4.88
CA GLU A 111 -9.93 -24.19 -3.67
C GLU A 111 -11.37 -24.46 -3.23
N ARG A 112 -12.27 -24.86 -4.14
CA ARG A 112 -13.68 -25.14 -3.81
C ARG A 112 -13.93 -26.53 -3.26
N ASN A 113 -12.95 -27.43 -3.39
CA ASN A 113 -13.04 -28.78 -2.82
C ASN A 113 -11.66 -29.33 -2.45
N ASN A 114 -11.12 -28.88 -1.32
CA ASN A 114 -9.82 -29.34 -0.83
C ASN A 114 -9.80 -30.84 -0.48
N ASP A 115 -10.95 -31.47 -0.22
CA ASP A 115 -11.01 -32.87 0.22
C ASP A 115 -10.58 -33.87 -0.87
N ILE A 116 -10.84 -33.50 -2.13
CA ILE A 116 -10.55 -34.40 -3.27
C ILE A 116 -9.14 -34.23 -3.86
N VAL A 117 -8.40 -33.18 -3.50
CA VAL A 117 -7.10 -32.83 -4.08
C VAL A 117 -5.94 -33.05 -3.12
N ASP A 118 -4.69 -32.96 -3.61
CA ASP A 118 -3.50 -33.30 -2.82
C ASP A 118 -3.15 -32.23 -1.78
N MET A 119 -3.45 -30.95 -2.04
CA MET A 119 -3.07 -29.83 -1.20
C MET A 119 -4.23 -28.91 -0.88
N GLY A 120 -4.10 -28.15 0.21
CA GLY A 120 -5.10 -27.18 0.60
C GLY A 120 -4.90 -25.83 -0.07
N SER A 121 -6.00 -25.13 -0.34
CA SER A 121 -5.99 -23.76 -0.80
C SER A 121 -7.21 -22.97 -0.34
N ASN A 122 -7.11 -21.63 -0.37
CA ASN A 122 -8.20 -20.71 -0.09
C ASN A 122 -8.03 -19.45 -0.93
N GLN A 123 -9.12 -18.73 -1.17
CA GLN A 123 -9.13 -17.42 -1.81
C GLN A 123 -9.46 -16.35 -0.78
N TYR A 124 -8.72 -15.24 -0.82
CA TYR A 124 -8.93 -14.04 0.00
C TYR A 124 -9.19 -14.30 1.49
N PRO A 125 -8.44 -15.18 2.17
CA PRO A 125 -8.58 -15.32 3.61
C PRO A 125 -8.15 -14.02 4.29
N SER A 126 -8.78 -13.67 5.42
CA SER A 126 -8.30 -12.55 6.22
C SER A 126 -6.94 -12.86 6.87
N ILE A 127 -6.18 -11.82 7.24
CA ILE A 127 -4.92 -11.97 7.98
C ILE A 127 -5.13 -12.73 9.30
N ALA A 128 -6.25 -12.46 10.00
CA ALA A 128 -6.60 -13.18 11.23
C ALA A 128 -6.79 -14.67 10.97
N TRP A 129 -7.52 -15.04 9.92
CA TRP A 129 -7.68 -16.42 9.49
C TRP A 129 -6.33 -17.07 9.14
N THR A 130 -5.48 -16.37 8.38
CA THR A 130 -4.15 -16.86 7.99
C THR A 130 -3.28 -17.11 9.22
N ARG A 131 -3.27 -16.18 10.19
CA ARG A 131 -2.56 -16.34 11.48
C ARG A 131 -3.06 -17.53 12.30
N ASP A 132 -4.32 -17.90 12.20
CA ASP A 132 -4.87 -19.08 12.86
C ASP A 132 -4.59 -20.36 12.04
N ALA A 133 -4.63 -20.30 10.72
CA ALA A 133 -4.30 -21.42 9.85
C ALA A 133 -2.85 -21.90 10.07
N VAL A 134 -1.87 -20.99 10.11
CA VAL A 134 -0.46 -21.35 10.36
C VAL A 134 -0.21 -21.93 11.76
N LYS A 135 -1.14 -21.77 12.69
CA LYS A 135 -1.13 -22.40 14.02
C LYS A 135 -1.89 -23.72 14.07
N GLY A 136 -2.37 -24.21 12.93
CA GLY A 136 -3.14 -25.46 12.83
C GLY A 136 -4.59 -25.37 13.35
N ARG A 137 -5.13 -24.16 13.55
CA ARG A 137 -6.47 -23.96 14.14
C ARG A 137 -7.63 -24.05 13.16
N MET A 138 -7.33 -23.98 11.85
CA MET A 138 -8.36 -23.91 10.82
C MET A 138 -8.62 -25.25 10.11
N GLY A 139 -7.95 -26.34 10.54
CA GLY A 139 -8.14 -27.69 9.96
C GLY A 139 -7.79 -27.77 8.48
N VAL A 140 -6.87 -26.93 7.99
CA VAL A 140 -6.47 -26.91 6.58
C VAL A 140 -5.63 -28.12 6.21
N LYS A 141 -5.71 -28.54 4.95
CA LYS A 141 -4.90 -29.61 4.38
C LYS A 141 -3.51 -29.08 4.01
N TYR A 142 -2.47 -29.83 4.29
CA TYR A 142 -1.08 -29.48 4.01
C TYR A 142 -0.52 -30.28 2.83
N PRO A 143 0.41 -29.71 1.99
CA PRO A 143 0.81 -28.30 2.01
C PRO A 143 -0.35 -27.38 1.67
N PHE A 144 -0.24 -26.12 2.02
CA PHE A 144 -1.31 -25.13 1.83
C PHE A 144 -0.77 -23.88 1.15
N HIS A 145 -1.56 -23.26 0.26
CA HIS A 145 -1.28 -21.96 -0.32
C HIS A 145 -2.55 -21.11 -0.43
N ILE A 146 -2.38 -19.82 -0.70
CA ILE A 146 -3.50 -18.94 -1.01
C ILE A 146 -3.55 -18.76 -2.52
N SER A 147 -4.57 -19.35 -3.16
CA SER A 147 -4.71 -19.32 -4.62
C SER A 147 -4.96 -17.91 -5.18
N GLU A 148 -5.59 -17.03 -4.36
CA GLU A 148 -5.74 -15.61 -4.65
C GLU A 148 -5.76 -14.79 -3.36
N TYR A 149 -5.02 -13.66 -3.34
CA TYR A 149 -5.05 -12.70 -2.25
C TYR A 149 -4.57 -11.32 -2.71
N ALA A 150 -4.57 -10.35 -1.79
CA ALA A 150 -4.03 -9.01 -2.00
C ALA A 150 -4.52 -8.36 -3.31
N HIS A 151 -5.85 -8.38 -3.53
CA HIS A 151 -6.50 -7.85 -4.72
C HIS A 151 -5.96 -6.46 -5.08
N SER A 152 -5.27 -6.36 -6.24
CA SER A 152 -4.40 -5.25 -6.60
C SER A 152 -5.07 -4.16 -7.46
N MET A 153 -6.39 -4.07 -7.39
CA MET A 153 -7.17 -3.11 -8.16
C MET A 153 -6.90 -1.67 -7.74
N GLY A 154 -6.45 -0.85 -8.70
CA GLY A 154 -6.13 0.56 -8.46
C GLY A 154 -4.96 0.75 -7.49
N ASN A 155 -5.11 1.63 -6.50
CA ASN A 155 -4.10 1.90 -5.47
C ASN A 155 -4.28 0.93 -4.30
N ALA A 156 -3.59 -0.20 -4.33
CA ALA A 156 -3.86 -1.37 -3.50
C ALA A 156 -2.60 -2.07 -2.98
N VAL A 157 -2.76 -3.33 -2.58
CA VAL A 157 -1.98 -4.32 -1.85
C VAL A 157 -1.64 -3.93 -0.41
N GLY A 158 -2.67 -3.49 0.34
CA GLY A 158 -2.52 -3.26 1.78
C GLY A 158 -2.21 -4.53 2.57
N ASN A 159 -1.44 -4.36 3.66
CA ASN A 159 -1.10 -5.40 4.63
C ASN A 159 -0.38 -6.65 4.05
N LEU A 160 0.30 -6.54 2.91
CA LEU A 160 1.00 -7.67 2.30
C LEU A 160 2.07 -8.25 3.25
N VAL A 161 2.78 -7.40 3.98
CA VAL A 161 3.79 -7.82 4.96
C VAL A 161 3.18 -8.67 6.07
N ASP A 162 1.98 -8.35 6.56
CA ASP A 162 1.29 -9.11 7.62
C ASP A 162 0.95 -10.54 7.19
N TYR A 163 0.56 -10.73 5.92
CA TYR A 163 0.34 -12.06 5.36
C TYR A 163 1.64 -12.86 5.34
N TRP A 164 2.74 -12.24 4.88
CA TRP A 164 4.02 -12.92 4.73
C TRP A 164 4.69 -13.24 6.05
N GLU A 165 4.57 -12.36 7.05
CA GLU A 165 5.00 -12.69 8.42
C GLU A 165 4.30 -13.94 8.96
N ALA A 166 2.99 -14.06 8.70
CA ALA A 166 2.24 -15.25 9.10
C ALA A 166 2.69 -16.48 8.30
N MET A 167 2.78 -16.40 6.97
CA MET A 167 3.14 -17.53 6.11
C MET A 167 4.56 -18.03 6.33
N GLU A 168 5.53 -17.13 6.51
CA GLU A 168 6.93 -17.48 6.77
C GLU A 168 7.16 -18.06 8.18
N SER A 169 6.19 -17.96 9.09
CA SER A 169 6.28 -18.54 10.43
C SER A 169 6.20 -20.07 10.46
N THR A 170 5.92 -20.71 9.32
CA THR A 170 5.75 -22.18 9.20
C THR A 170 6.31 -22.70 7.88
N ASN A 171 6.62 -24.01 7.84
CA ASN A 171 7.17 -24.66 6.64
C ASN A 171 6.09 -25.33 5.76
N PHE A 172 4.83 -25.35 6.16
CA PHE A 172 3.78 -26.03 5.40
C PHE A 172 2.90 -25.04 4.59
N PHE A 173 3.08 -23.74 4.78
CA PHE A 173 2.42 -22.72 4.00
C PHE A 173 3.35 -22.30 2.86
N MET A 174 2.89 -22.47 1.61
CA MET A 174 3.73 -22.28 0.42
C MET A 174 3.82 -20.84 -0.03
N GLY A 175 2.91 -19.99 0.40
CA GLY A 175 2.77 -18.61 -0.05
C GLY A 175 1.40 -18.34 -0.67
N GLY A 176 1.35 -17.43 -1.64
CA GLY A 176 0.10 -17.11 -2.33
C GLY A 176 0.32 -16.39 -3.66
N ALA A 177 -0.70 -16.42 -4.53
CA ALA A 177 -0.74 -15.70 -5.78
C ALA A 177 -1.53 -14.39 -5.63
N ILE A 178 -0.88 -13.25 -5.86
CA ILE A 178 -1.55 -11.94 -5.86
C ILE A 178 -2.53 -11.87 -7.04
N TRP A 179 -3.74 -11.43 -6.80
CA TRP A 179 -4.71 -11.11 -7.84
C TRP A 179 -4.63 -9.62 -8.21
N ASP A 180 -4.10 -9.23 -9.37
CA ASP A 180 -3.31 -10.08 -10.28
C ASP A 180 -2.00 -9.37 -10.67
N TRP A 181 -1.34 -9.80 -11.73
CA TRP A 181 -0.04 -9.26 -12.12
C TRP A 181 -0.15 -7.97 -12.92
N ILE A 182 -1.02 -7.92 -13.93
CA ILE A 182 -1.10 -6.81 -14.89
C ILE A 182 -2.56 -6.41 -15.14
N ASP A 183 -2.81 -5.10 -15.21
CA ASP A 183 -4.11 -4.61 -15.64
C ASP A 183 -4.48 -5.18 -17.01
N GLN A 184 -5.64 -5.82 -17.10
CA GLN A 184 -6.15 -6.42 -18.34
C GLN A 184 -6.81 -5.35 -19.23
N SER A 185 -6.12 -4.25 -19.45
CA SER A 185 -6.58 -3.11 -20.25
C SER A 185 -6.07 -3.18 -21.68
N MET A 186 -6.79 -2.51 -22.57
CA MET A 186 -6.40 -2.34 -23.96
C MET A 186 -6.26 -0.85 -24.28
N TYR A 187 -5.45 -0.53 -25.27
CA TYR A 187 -5.36 0.85 -25.73
C TYR A 187 -6.62 1.28 -26.50
N ASN A 188 -7.11 2.47 -26.20
CA ASN A 188 -8.13 3.18 -26.97
C ASN A 188 -7.71 4.64 -27.13
N TYR A 189 -8.44 5.40 -27.92
CA TYR A 189 -8.13 6.79 -28.23
C TYR A 189 -9.35 7.68 -27.97
N THR A 190 -9.10 8.86 -27.38
CA THR A 190 -10.14 9.89 -27.27
C THR A 190 -10.49 10.45 -28.66
N LYS A 191 -11.56 11.22 -28.74
CA LYS A 191 -11.95 11.91 -29.99
C LYS A 191 -10.86 12.84 -30.54
N GLU A 192 -10.01 13.35 -29.64
CA GLU A 192 -8.87 14.21 -29.95
C GLU A 192 -7.60 13.42 -30.31
N GLY A 193 -7.68 12.07 -30.37
CA GLY A 193 -6.56 11.19 -30.72
C GLY A 193 -5.59 10.90 -29.58
N LYS A 194 -5.91 11.25 -28.32
CA LYS A 194 -5.07 10.93 -27.17
C LYS A 194 -5.29 9.47 -26.78
N ARG A 195 -4.19 8.69 -26.73
CA ARG A 195 -4.20 7.28 -26.30
C ARG A 195 -4.41 7.16 -24.79
N TYR A 196 -5.20 6.19 -24.37
CA TYR A 196 -5.40 5.83 -22.97
C TYR A 196 -5.60 4.33 -22.79
N LEU A 197 -5.48 3.85 -21.54
CA LEU A 197 -5.77 2.47 -21.17
C LEU A 197 -7.27 2.33 -20.86
N ALA A 198 -7.96 1.55 -21.67
CA ALA A 198 -9.40 1.39 -21.65
C ALA A 198 -9.85 0.13 -20.90
N TYR A 199 -11.07 0.17 -20.37
CA TYR A 199 -11.70 -0.93 -19.65
C TYR A 199 -13.16 -1.12 -20.08
N GLY A 200 -13.89 -2.00 -19.39
CA GLY A 200 -15.28 -2.37 -19.76
C GLY A 200 -16.21 -1.16 -19.92
N GLY A 201 -16.90 -1.10 -21.05
CA GLY A 201 -17.77 0.00 -21.45
C GLY A 201 -17.13 1.03 -22.39
N ASP A 202 -15.78 1.17 -22.38
CA ASP A 202 -15.07 2.13 -23.22
C ASP A 202 -15.13 1.80 -24.73
N PHE A 203 -15.45 0.57 -25.08
CA PHE A 203 -15.67 0.10 -26.46
C PHE A 203 -17.15 0.01 -26.86
N GLY A 204 -18.05 0.52 -26.00
CA GLY A 204 -19.50 0.43 -26.22
C GLY A 204 -20.10 -0.93 -25.86
N ASP A 205 -19.34 -1.79 -25.20
CA ASP A 205 -19.78 -3.09 -24.72
C ASP A 205 -20.78 -2.95 -23.55
N THR A 206 -21.80 -3.81 -23.56
CA THR A 206 -22.81 -3.89 -22.50
C THR A 206 -23.45 -5.28 -22.49
N PRO A 207 -23.63 -5.92 -21.32
CA PRO A 207 -23.22 -5.46 -19.97
C PRO A 207 -21.70 -5.47 -19.78
N ASN A 208 -21.19 -4.73 -18.78
CA ASN A 208 -19.78 -4.72 -18.41
C ASN A 208 -19.62 -4.39 -16.91
N ASP A 209 -18.45 -4.70 -16.34
CA ASP A 209 -18.09 -4.39 -14.95
C ASP A 209 -17.10 -3.23 -14.82
N GLY A 210 -17.02 -2.38 -15.88
CA GLY A 210 -16.17 -1.19 -15.89
C GLY A 210 -14.70 -1.54 -15.68
N GLN A 211 -14.10 -0.90 -14.68
CA GLN A 211 -12.68 -1.04 -14.37
C GLN A 211 -12.30 -2.35 -13.63
N PHE A 212 -13.19 -3.31 -13.45
CA PHE A 212 -12.94 -4.53 -12.69
C PHE A 212 -11.89 -5.47 -13.34
N VAL A 213 -11.33 -5.06 -14.46
CA VAL A 213 -10.17 -5.66 -15.15
C VAL A 213 -8.83 -5.00 -14.81
N MET A 214 -8.83 -3.91 -14.00
CA MET A 214 -7.64 -3.15 -13.63
C MET A 214 -7.05 -3.63 -12.30
N ASN A 215 -6.82 -4.93 -12.18
CA ASN A 215 -6.44 -5.60 -10.93
C ASN A 215 -4.93 -5.80 -10.77
N GLY A 216 -4.12 -5.31 -11.70
CA GLY A 216 -2.69 -5.61 -11.77
C GLY A 216 -1.81 -4.90 -10.74
N VAL A 217 -0.71 -5.54 -10.36
CA VAL A 217 0.43 -4.93 -9.66
C VAL A 217 1.14 -3.90 -10.55
N ILE A 218 1.03 -4.09 -11.88
CA ILE A 218 1.53 -3.17 -12.90
C ILE A 218 0.38 -2.69 -13.80
N PHE A 219 0.57 -1.57 -14.47
CA PHE A 219 -0.37 -1.10 -15.48
C PHE A 219 -0.36 -1.99 -16.73
N GLY A 220 -1.40 -1.87 -17.57
CA GLY A 220 -1.51 -2.61 -18.82
C GLY A 220 -0.46 -2.27 -19.89
N ASP A 221 0.28 -1.19 -19.71
CA ASP A 221 1.46 -0.83 -20.51
C ASP A 221 2.78 -1.34 -19.93
N GLU A 222 2.69 -2.25 -18.93
CA GLU A 222 3.82 -2.86 -18.21
C GLU A 222 4.61 -1.88 -17.32
N THR A 223 4.12 -0.67 -17.07
CA THR A 223 4.75 0.24 -16.10
C THR A 223 4.39 -0.14 -14.66
N PRO A 224 5.34 -0.14 -13.72
CA PRO A 224 5.09 -0.44 -12.33
C PRO A 224 4.11 0.54 -11.67
N LYS A 225 3.11 0.02 -10.95
CA LYS A 225 2.32 0.81 -10.00
C LYS A 225 3.08 0.94 -8.66
N PRO A 226 2.69 1.86 -7.76
CA PRO A 226 3.32 1.98 -6.44
C PRO A 226 3.40 0.67 -5.64
N GLN A 227 2.38 -0.19 -5.74
CA GLN A 227 2.34 -1.49 -5.08
C GLN A 227 3.41 -2.50 -5.57
N TYR A 228 3.96 -2.32 -6.76
CA TYR A 228 5.06 -3.15 -7.27
C TYR A 228 6.28 -3.13 -6.32
N TYR A 229 6.59 -1.98 -5.76
CA TYR A 229 7.73 -1.82 -4.84
C TYR A 229 7.48 -2.47 -3.48
N GLU A 230 6.22 -2.47 -3.02
CA GLU A 230 5.81 -3.22 -1.82
C GLU A 230 5.95 -4.72 -2.04
N VAL A 231 5.46 -5.25 -3.18
CA VAL A 231 5.63 -6.66 -3.56
C VAL A 231 7.10 -7.03 -3.62
N LYS A 232 7.93 -6.22 -4.29
CA LYS A 232 9.39 -6.43 -4.38
C LYS A 232 10.03 -6.56 -3.00
N LYS A 233 9.67 -5.69 -2.07
CA LYS A 233 10.22 -5.67 -0.72
C LYS A 233 9.76 -6.87 0.09
N VAL A 234 8.46 -7.15 0.12
CA VAL A 234 7.90 -8.22 0.93
C VAL A 234 8.36 -9.59 0.44
N TYR A 235 8.54 -9.75 -0.87
CA TYR A 235 8.96 -11.01 -1.51
C TYR A 235 10.47 -11.23 -1.55
N GLN A 236 11.29 -10.33 -1.00
CA GLN A 236 12.74 -10.47 -1.05
C GLN A 236 13.22 -11.74 -0.33
N TYR A 237 14.24 -12.39 -0.88
CA TYR A 237 14.81 -13.63 -0.37
C TYR A 237 15.84 -13.46 0.74
N ILE A 238 16.19 -12.23 1.10
CA ILE A 238 17.19 -11.91 2.12
C ILE A 238 16.49 -11.17 3.24
N GLY A 239 16.44 -11.79 4.41
CA GLY A 239 16.02 -11.15 5.65
C GLY A 239 17.21 -10.50 6.34
N THR A 240 17.03 -9.29 6.88
CA THR A 240 18.07 -8.62 7.66
C THR A 240 17.43 -7.97 8.87
N SER A 241 17.97 -8.25 10.04
CA SER A 241 17.51 -7.68 11.31
C SER A 241 18.69 -7.44 12.25
N TRP A 242 18.44 -6.73 13.34
CA TRP A 242 19.42 -6.64 14.41
C TRP A 242 19.51 -7.99 15.15
N LYS A 243 20.71 -8.59 15.17
CA LYS A 243 21.05 -9.62 16.14
C LYS A 243 21.38 -8.99 17.49
N ASP A 244 22.16 -7.91 17.45
CA ASP A 244 22.45 -7.06 18.61
C ASP A 244 22.72 -5.62 18.12
N ALA A 245 21.80 -4.72 18.37
CA ALA A 245 21.91 -3.33 17.97
C ALA A 245 23.04 -2.59 18.72
N LYS A 246 23.36 -2.99 19.97
CA LYS A 246 24.42 -2.35 20.77
C LYS A 246 25.81 -2.59 20.21
N THR A 247 26.06 -3.77 19.69
CA THR A 247 27.32 -4.12 19.02
C THR A 247 27.30 -3.90 17.52
N ALA A 248 26.22 -3.33 16.99
CA ALA A 248 25.97 -3.15 15.55
C ALA A 248 26.12 -4.48 14.77
N THR A 249 25.62 -5.57 15.34
CA THR A 249 25.68 -6.89 14.73
C THR A 249 24.33 -7.22 14.09
N LEU A 250 24.37 -7.47 12.80
CA LEU A 250 23.25 -7.89 11.98
C LEU A 250 23.09 -9.41 12.00
N ASP A 251 21.86 -9.88 11.84
CA ASP A 251 21.51 -11.22 11.44
C ASP A 251 21.01 -11.19 9.99
N VAL A 252 21.76 -11.84 9.08
CA VAL A 252 21.39 -11.97 7.68
C VAL A 252 20.89 -13.38 7.45
N PHE A 253 19.65 -13.53 7.05
CA PHE A 253 18.97 -14.79 6.82
C PHE A 253 18.72 -15.02 5.32
N ASN A 254 19.23 -16.15 4.79
CA ASN A 254 18.92 -16.59 3.45
C ASN A 254 17.57 -17.35 3.45
N LYS A 255 16.52 -16.74 2.92
CA LYS A 255 15.17 -17.30 2.88
C LYS A 255 14.98 -18.35 1.78
N ASN A 256 15.91 -18.51 0.84
CA ASN A 256 15.82 -19.52 -0.22
C ASN A 256 15.77 -20.92 0.36
N TYR A 257 15.12 -21.86 -0.34
CA TYR A 257 14.91 -23.23 0.12
C TYR A 257 15.85 -24.26 -0.52
N TYR A 258 16.45 -23.91 -1.66
CA TYR A 258 17.26 -24.84 -2.44
C TYR A 258 18.75 -24.47 -2.41
N SER A 259 19.44 -24.62 -3.51
CA SER A 259 20.89 -24.41 -3.61
C SER A 259 21.34 -22.95 -3.72
N ASP A 260 20.42 -22.00 -3.68
CA ASP A 260 20.75 -20.58 -3.85
C ASP A 260 21.54 -20.05 -2.65
N ASP A 261 22.79 -19.69 -2.90
CA ASP A 261 23.69 -19.06 -1.94
C ASP A 261 23.72 -17.55 -2.14
N LEU A 262 23.90 -16.77 -1.07
CA LEU A 262 23.94 -15.31 -1.18
C LEU A 262 25.29 -14.76 -1.67
N SER A 263 26.29 -15.57 -1.97
CA SER A 263 27.61 -15.12 -2.45
C SER A 263 27.55 -14.34 -3.77
N GLY A 264 26.47 -14.50 -4.54
CA GLY A 264 26.17 -13.74 -5.76
C GLY A 264 25.81 -12.27 -5.53
N TYR A 265 25.65 -11.84 -4.27
CA TYR A 265 25.31 -10.46 -3.92
C TYR A 265 26.47 -9.72 -3.27
N ALA A 266 26.64 -8.45 -3.66
CA ALA A 266 27.45 -7.48 -2.92
C ALA A 266 26.55 -6.80 -1.87
N MET A 267 27.01 -6.75 -0.64
CA MET A 267 26.33 -6.11 0.48
C MET A 267 27.02 -4.80 0.81
N SER A 268 26.23 -3.72 0.95
CA SER A 268 26.74 -2.42 1.41
C SER A 268 25.79 -1.77 2.38
N TYR A 269 26.30 -0.82 3.15
CA TYR A 269 25.48 -0.06 4.09
C TYR A 269 25.68 1.44 3.95
N SER A 270 24.68 2.20 4.38
CA SER A 270 24.78 3.62 4.67
C SER A 270 24.04 3.95 5.97
N LEU A 271 24.67 4.75 6.83
CA LEU A 271 24.06 5.30 8.03
C LEU A 271 23.70 6.76 7.77
N SER A 272 22.44 7.12 7.94
CA SER A 272 21.99 8.51 7.87
C SER A 272 21.74 9.09 9.25
N ALA A 273 22.02 10.39 9.41
CA ALA A 273 21.63 11.24 10.53
C ALA A 273 20.60 12.23 10.02
N ASP A 274 19.36 12.22 10.53
CA ASP A 274 18.25 13.05 10.07
C ASP A 274 18.12 13.05 8.53
N GLY A 275 18.24 11.87 7.90
CA GLY A 275 18.16 11.66 6.47
C GLY A 275 19.46 11.92 5.68
N VAL A 276 20.47 12.57 6.26
CA VAL A 276 21.77 12.85 5.60
C VAL A 276 22.75 11.72 5.88
N THR A 277 23.32 11.12 4.83
CA THR A 277 24.31 10.04 4.97
C THR A 277 25.58 10.56 5.66
N VAL A 278 25.96 9.91 6.78
CA VAL A 278 27.15 10.26 7.58
C VAL A 278 28.23 9.16 7.57
N LYS A 279 27.85 7.88 7.39
CA LYS A 279 28.77 6.75 7.24
C LYS A 279 28.27 5.85 6.11
N LYS A 280 29.18 5.21 5.36
CA LYS A 280 28.87 4.20 4.36
C LYS A 280 30.04 3.26 4.16
N GLY A 281 29.78 2.06 3.66
CA GLY A 281 30.82 1.09 3.35
C GLY A 281 30.27 -0.21 2.78
N ASP A 282 31.19 -1.04 2.32
CA ASP A 282 30.87 -2.39 1.87
C ASP A 282 31.05 -3.39 3.02
N LEU A 283 30.27 -4.46 2.97
CA LEU A 283 30.28 -5.54 3.95
C LEU A 283 30.59 -6.87 3.27
N GLU A 284 31.42 -7.69 3.92
CA GLU A 284 31.75 -9.02 3.40
C GLU A 284 30.61 -10.00 3.72
N LEU A 285 29.70 -10.17 2.74
CA LEU A 285 28.60 -11.13 2.85
C LEU A 285 29.12 -12.57 2.73
N GLY A 286 29.98 -12.86 1.71
CA GLY A 286 30.46 -14.20 1.42
C GLY A 286 29.35 -15.21 1.21
N SER A 287 29.62 -16.48 1.56
CA SER A 287 28.63 -17.56 1.46
C SER A 287 27.64 -17.51 2.62
N VAL A 288 26.36 -17.62 2.28
CA VAL A 288 25.25 -17.85 3.21
C VAL A 288 24.32 -18.85 2.53
N PRO A 289 24.45 -20.15 2.83
CA PRO A 289 23.63 -21.19 2.20
C PRO A 289 22.13 -21.01 2.45
N ALA A 290 21.32 -21.62 1.60
CA ALA A 290 19.87 -21.61 1.76
C ALA A 290 19.44 -22.02 3.19
N ARG A 291 18.43 -21.35 3.74
CA ARG A 291 17.88 -21.55 5.09
C ARG A 291 18.88 -21.38 6.23
N SER A 292 19.99 -20.65 5.99
CA SER A 292 20.98 -20.38 7.02
C SER A 292 21.09 -18.90 7.37
N HIS A 293 21.71 -18.63 8.51
CA HIS A 293 21.92 -17.30 9.07
C HIS A 293 23.41 -16.97 9.11
N LYS A 294 23.74 -15.69 8.92
CA LYS A 294 25.09 -15.15 9.10
C LYS A 294 25.05 -13.87 9.92
N SER A 295 25.91 -13.82 10.94
CA SER A 295 26.10 -12.59 11.72
C SER A 295 27.18 -11.73 11.08
N ILE A 296 26.89 -10.42 10.90
CA ILE A 296 27.81 -9.44 10.33
C ILE A 296 27.83 -8.21 11.25
N THR A 297 29.03 -7.88 11.77
CA THR A 297 29.22 -6.72 12.65
C THR A 297 29.76 -5.54 11.85
N ILE A 298 29.14 -4.36 12.00
CA ILE A 298 29.58 -3.10 11.37
C ILE A 298 30.45 -2.34 12.39
N ALA A 299 31.75 -2.47 12.27
CA ALA A 299 32.67 -1.82 13.19
C ALA A 299 32.51 -0.29 13.19
N GLY A 300 32.50 0.32 14.38
CA GLY A 300 32.41 1.77 14.55
C GLY A 300 31.07 2.40 14.15
N LEU A 301 30.04 1.61 13.88
CA LEU A 301 28.72 2.15 13.46
C LEU A 301 28.15 3.10 14.52
N ASN A 302 28.15 2.67 15.78
CA ASN A 302 27.56 3.37 16.93
C ASN A 302 28.47 4.43 17.57
N GLU A 303 29.67 4.65 17.00
CA GLU A 303 30.61 5.62 17.55
C GLU A 303 30.30 7.04 17.10
N GLY A 304 30.32 7.99 18.05
CA GLY A 304 30.19 9.43 17.78
C GLY A 304 28.78 9.87 17.32
N LEU A 305 27.74 9.11 17.70
CA LEU A 305 26.37 9.48 17.41
C LEU A 305 25.91 10.65 18.29
N ASP A 306 25.23 11.62 17.70
CA ASP A 306 24.57 12.72 18.41
C ASP A 306 23.24 12.24 18.98
N PRO A 307 23.01 12.30 20.31
CA PRO A 307 21.76 11.83 20.92
C PRO A 307 20.51 12.61 20.47
N ASN A 308 20.68 13.79 19.86
CA ASN A 308 19.58 14.63 19.39
C ASN A 308 19.15 14.29 17.94
N LYS A 309 19.81 13.33 17.27
CA LYS A 309 19.52 12.97 15.88
C LYS A 309 18.92 11.59 15.74
N GLU A 310 18.05 11.43 14.75
CA GLU A 310 17.59 10.13 14.30
C GLU A 310 18.66 9.48 13.41
N TYR A 311 19.01 8.23 13.70
CA TYR A 311 19.94 7.46 12.87
C TYR A 311 19.25 6.23 12.29
N LEU A 312 19.30 6.10 10.96
CA LEU A 312 18.78 4.96 10.22
C LEU A 312 19.90 4.29 9.44
N LEU A 313 20.01 2.95 9.57
CA LEU A 313 20.92 2.12 8.81
C LEU A 313 20.19 1.54 7.60
N HIS A 314 20.63 1.89 6.40
CA HIS A 314 20.15 1.31 5.17
C HIS A 314 21.16 0.30 4.65
N ILE A 315 20.70 -0.90 4.33
CA ILE A 315 21.50 -2.03 3.83
C ILE A 315 20.98 -2.40 2.46
N THR A 316 21.86 -2.61 1.49
CA THR A 316 21.50 -3.02 0.14
C THR A 316 22.25 -4.28 -0.29
N TYR A 317 21.53 -5.12 -1.04
CA TYR A 317 22.08 -6.33 -1.67
C TYR A 317 21.96 -6.17 -3.19
N ARG A 318 23.13 -6.08 -3.85
CA ARG A 318 23.23 -5.84 -5.29
C ARG A 318 23.77 -7.06 -6.01
N LEU A 319 23.22 -7.36 -7.19
CA LEU A 319 23.77 -8.40 -8.06
C LEU A 319 25.23 -8.11 -8.39
N LYS A 320 26.13 -9.09 -8.18
CA LYS A 320 27.54 -9.00 -8.57
C LYS A 320 27.75 -9.17 -10.07
N HIS A 321 26.86 -9.93 -10.72
CA HIS A 321 26.95 -10.29 -12.13
C HIS A 321 25.64 -10.02 -12.85
N ASP A 322 25.71 -9.90 -14.19
CA ASP A 322 24.53 -9.81 -15.02
C ASP A 322 23.69 -11.09 -14.90
N MET A 323 22.42 -10.91 -14.68
CA MET A 323 21.40 -11.96 -14.74
C MET A 323 20.52 -11.78 -15.99
N PRO A 324 19.81 -12.81 -16.45
CA PRO A 324 18.90 -12.67 -17.61
C PRO A 324 17.85 -11.55 -17.46
N TRP A 325 17.51 -11.14 -16.22
CA TRP A 325 16.47 -10.16 -15.93
C TRP A 325 16.99 -8.80 -15.41
N ALA A 326 18.28 -8.69 -15.02
CA ALA A 326 18.85 -7.45 -14.50
C ALA A 326 20.37 -7.43 -14.64
N LYS A 327 20.93 -6.23 -14.78
CA LYS A 327 22.38 -6.00 -14.85
C LYS A 327 23.02 -6.08 -13.45
N ALA A 328 24.33 -6.33 -13.43
CA ALA A 328 25.13 -6.17 -12.22
C ALA A 328 24.89 -4.78 -11.60
N GLY A 329 24.90 -4.72 -10.26
CA GLY A 329 24.56 -3.51 -9.52
C GLY A 329 23.06 -3.31 -9.24
N TYR A 330 22.16 -4.11 -9.84
CA TYR A 330 20.73 -4.03 -9.53
C TYR A 330 20.49 -4.39 -8.04
N VAL A 331 19.74 -3.53 -7.32
CA VAL A 331 19.35 -3.78 -5.92
C VAL A 331 18.22 -4.80 -5.91
N GLN A 332 18.52 -6.03 -5.52
CA GLN A 332 17.53 -7.11 -5.44
C GLN A 332 16.80 -7.11 -4.11
N ALA A 333 17.51 -6.80 -3.02
CA ALA A 333 16.95 -6.68 -1.69
C ALA A 333 17.56 -5.50 -0.93
N GLU A 334 16.81 -4.97 -0.01
CA GLU A 334 17.25 -3.87 0.86
C GLU A 334 16.51 -3.88 2.20
N GLU A 335 17.14 -3.29 3.23
CA GLU A 335 16.55 -3.17 4.55
C GLU A 335 16.91 -1.83 5.16
N GLN A 336 16.00 -1.27 5.97
CA GLN A 336 16.26 -0.10 6.76
C GLN A 336 15.96 -0.37 8.23
N LEU A 337 16.98 -0.23 9.07
CA LEU A 337 16.90 -0.54 10.49
C LEU A 337 17.12 0.73 11.33
N PRO A 338 16.29 0.98 12.37
CA PRO A 338 16.55 2.07 13.28
C PRO A 338 17.81 1.76 14.13
N VAL A 339 18.70 2.73 14.23
CA VAL A 339 19.89 2.70 15.09
C VAL A 339 19.63 3.51 16.35
N GLN A 340 19.10 4.72 16.17
CA GLN A 340 18.76 5.63 17.25
C GLN A 340 17.55 6.46 16.88
N VAL A 341 16.62 6.60 17.79
CA VAL A 341 15.52 7.56 17.70
C VAL A 341 16.01 8.88 18.28
N ALA A 342 15.72 10.00 17.62
CA ALA A 342 16.06 11.31 18.16
C ALA A 342 15.44 11.51 19.54
N ALA A 343 16.17 12.16 20.43
CA ALA A 343 15.56 12.74 21.63
C ALA A 343 14.42 13.70 21.23
N ALA A 344 13.54 14.02 22.19
CA ALA A 344 12.43 14.93 21.93
C ALA A 344 12.93 16.20 21.20
N ARG A 345 12.10 16.71 20.29
CA ARG A 345 12.42 17.97 19.57
C ARG A 345 12.86 19.03 20.58
N PRO A 346 13.98 19.72 20.34
CA PRO A 346 14.38 20.83 21.19
C PRO A 346 13.26 21.87 21.19
N ALA A 347 12.97 22.44 22.35
CA ALA A 347 12.02 23.54 22.46
C ALA A 347 12.46 24.70 21.56
N ILE A 348 11.52 25.35 20.88
CA ILE A 348 11.80 26.55 20.11
C ILE A 348 12.21 27.65 21.08
N VAL A 349 13.40 28.18 20.91
CA VAL A 349 13.93 29.29 21.69
C VAL A 349 14.14 30.46 20.74
N ALA A 350 13.27 31.45 20.79
CA ALA A 350 13.37 32.65 19.95
C ALA A 350 13.35 33.90 20.79
N ALA A 351 14.32 34.81 20.55
CA ALA A 351 14.40 36.10 21.24
C ALA A 351 13.42 37.12 20.62
N GLY A 352 12.77 37.88 21.46
CA GLY A 352 11.84 38.93 21.03
C GLY A 352 10.44 38.76 21.60
N LYS A 353 9.49 39.41 20.96
CA LYS A 353 8.06 39.29 21.31
C LYS A 353 7.22 39.27 20.04
N VAL A 354 6.14 38.51 20.09
CA VAL A 354 5.09 38.54 19.07
C VAL A 354 4.16 39.72 19.37
N ASN A 355 3.92 40.57 18.37
CA ASN A 355 2.92 41.64 18.46
C ASN A 355 1.56 41.10 18.09
N MET A 356 0.53 41.51 18.81
CA MET A 356 -0.86 41.11 18.61
C MET A 356 -1.73 42.34 18.36
N SER A 357 -2.52 42.34 17.28
CA SER A 357 -3.45 43.44 16.99
C SER A 357 -4.73 43.35 17.82
N ALA A 358 -5.52 44.42 17.83
CA ALA A 358 -6.93 44.33 18.19
C ALA A 358 -7.68 43.48 17.18
N VAL A 359 -8.78 42.86 17.62
CA VAL A 359 -9.68 42.11 16.72
C VAL A 359 -10.40 43.06 15.78
N LYS A 360 -10.38 42.77 14.49
CA LYS A 360 -11.13 43.49 13.46
C LYS A 360 -11.71 42.48 12.45
N ASP A 361 -12.97 42.64 12.09
CA ASP A 361 -13.68 41.82 11.11
C ASP A 361 -13.54 40.31 11.39
N ASN A 362 -13.68 39.92 12.65
CA ASN A 362 -13.45 38.55 13.15
C ASN A 362 -12.06 38.00 12.82
N LYS A 363 -11.06 38.84 12.73
CA LYS A 363 -9.66 38.46 12.50
C LYS A 363 -8.76 39.08 13.55
N ILE A 364 -7.65 38.42 13.86
CA ILE A 364 -6.57 38.88 14.71
C ILE A 364 -5.25 38.69 14.00
N VAL A 365 -4.36 39.67 14.05
CA VAL A 365 -3.06 39.66 13.38
C VAL A 365 -1.97 39.48 14.41
N PHE A 366 -1.05 38.59 14.16
CA PHE A 366 0.20 38.42 14.90
C PHE A 366 1.37 38.76 13.97
N SER A 367 2.37 39.43 14.49
CA SER A 367 3.54 39.82 13.70
C SER A 367 4.82 39.82 14.51
N GLY A 368 5.92 39.54 13.85
CA GLY A 368 7.28 39.69 14.30
C GLY A 368 8.10 40.52 13.32
N LYS A 369 9.42 40.38 13.39
CA LYS A 369 10.33 41.12 12.51
C LYS A 369 10.22 40.68 11.04
N THR A 370 10.05 39.39 10.80
CA THR A 370 10.13 38.76 9.48
C THR A 370 8.82 38.10 9.03
N PHE A 371 7.79 38.09 9.88
CA PHE A 371 6.54 37.40 9.58
C PHE A 371 5.30 38.21 9.96
N THR A 372 4.22 37.89 9.28
CA THR A 372 2.85 38.30 9.63
C THR A 372 1.90 37.15 9.39
N THR A 373 1.06 36.84 10.36
CA THR A 373 0.01 35.84 10.24
C THR A 373 -1.31 36.41 10.75
N THR A 374 -2.39 36.10 10.05
CA THR A 374 -3.75 36.46 10.44
C THR A 374 -4.54 35.21 10.77
N PHE A 375 -5.30 35.22 11.84
CA PHE A 375 -6.20 34.15 12.21
C PHE A 375 -7.65 34.55 11.96
N ASP A 376 -8.44 33.60 11.44
CA ASP A 376 -9.89 33.70 11.29
C ASP A 376 -10.56 33.15 12.54
N LEU A 377 -11.20 34.05 13.29
CA LEU A 377 -11.88 33.73 14.55
C LEU A 377 -13.24 33.05 14.36
N THR A 378 -13.76 33.02 13.12
CA THR A 378 -15.01 32.33 12.80
C THR A 378 -14.77 30.85 12.51
N LYS A 379 -13.63 30.51 11.93
CA LYS A 379 -13.24 29.14 11.61
C LYS A 379 -12.26 28.54 12.63
N GLY A 380 -11.52 29.37 13.38
CA GLY A 380 -10.53 28.94 14.34
C GLY A 380 -9.25 28.40 13.69
N THR A 381 -8.75 29.08 12.66
CA THR A 381 -7.58 28.67 11.90
C THR A 381 -6.77 29.86 11.37
N ILE A 382 -5.57 29.60 10.85
CA ILE A 382 -4.76 30.59 10.15
C ILE A 382 -5.52 31.03 8.89
N TYR A 383 -5.73 32.33 8.72
CA TYR A 383 -6.32 32.94 7.52
C TYR A 383 -5.26 33.15 6.43
N ASN A 384 -4.11 33.75 6.81
CA ASN A 384 -2.94 33.86 5.94
C ASN A 384 -1.63 33.83 6.73
N LEU A 385 -0.53 33.56 6.01
CA LEU A 385 0.84 33.58 6.56
C LEU A 385 1.80 34.13 5.53
N GLN A 386 2.65 35.06 5.96
CA GLN A 386 3.70 35.66 5.14
C GLN A 386 5.03 35.70 5.90
N TYR A 387 6.12 35.44 5.18
CA TYR A 387 7.49 35.65 5.66
C TYR A 387 8.23 36.58 4.71
N ASP A 388 8.84 37.65 5.26
CA ASP A 388 9.57 38.69 4.50
C ASP A 388 8.75 39.21 3.29
N GLY A 389 7.45 39.39 3.50
CA GLY A 389 6.50 39.84 2.47
C GLY A 389 6.10 38.77 1.42
N LYS A 390 6.64 37.56 1.51
CA LYS A 390 6.25 36.44 0.62
C LYS A 390 5.10 35.66 1.24
N THR A 391 4.06 35.47 0.48
CA THR A 391 2.89 34.66 0.89
C THR A 391 3.22 33.19 0.88
N ILE A 392 3.05 32.51 2.02
CA ILE A 392 3.15 31.06 2.20
C ILE A 392 1.75 30.44 2.24
N ILE A 393 0.82 31.05 2.97
CA ILE A 393 -0.59 30.68 3.00
C ILE A 393 -1.38 31.89 2.53
N ALA A 394 -2.11 31.75 1.42
CA ALA A 394 -2.97 32.80 0.89
C ALA A 394 -4.24 32.95 1.75
N ASP A 395 -4.95 34.06 1.55
CA ASP A 395 -6.16 34.41 2.29
C ASP A 395 -7.20 33.27 2.25
N GLY A 396 -7.61 32.79 3.43
CA GLY A 396 -8.58 31.72 3.61
C GLY A 396 -8.09 30.31 3.23
N CYS A 397 -6.78 30.11 3.07
CA CYS A 397 -6.17 28.84 2.65
C CYS A 397 -5.43 28.10 3.78
N GLY A 398 -5.63 28.48 5.03
CA GLY A 398 -4.98 27.85 6.19
C GLY A 398 -5.48 26.45 6.53
N PRO A 399 -4.92 25.86 7.60
CA PRO A 399 -5.23 24.49 7.99
C PRO A 399 -6.72 24.29 8.30
N GLU A 400 -7.39 23.44 7.56
CA GLU A 400 -8.77 23.00 7.82
C GLU A 400 -8.80 21.48 8.07
N LEU A 401 -9.51 21.05 9.12
CA LEU A 401 -9.63 19.62 9.44
C LEU A 401 -10.23 18.86 8.27
N ASN A 402 -9.60 17.76 7.89
CA ASN A 402 -10.04 16.89 6.81
C ASN A 402 -10.01 15.43 7.23
N ALA A 403 -11.12 14.74 7.02
CA ALA A 403 -11.27 13.31 7.30
C ALA A 403 -11.68 12.51 6.04
N PHE A 404 -11.54 13.11 4.86
CA PHE A 404 -11.93 12.51 3.60
C PHE A 404 -10.79 12.54 2.59
N ARG A 405 -10.67 11.47 1.81
CA ARG A 405 -9.84 11.37 0.60
C ARG A 405 -10.67 10.79 -0.55
N ALA A 406 -10.18 10.92 -1.77
CA ALA A 406 -10.73 10.13 -2.87
C ALA A 406 -10.59 8.64 -2.51
N TRP A 407 -11.69 7.89 -2.59
CA TRP A 407 -11.66 6.49 -2.23
C TRP A 407 -10.91 5.67 -3.28
N VAL A 408 -10.15 4.69 -2.82
CA VAL A 408 -9.50 3.69 -3.67
C VAL A 408 -10.44 2.52 -3.93
N ASN A 409 -10.15 1.68 -4.91
CA ASN A 409 -11.06 0.61 -5.31
C ASN A 409 -11.44 -0.34 -4.16
N ASN A 410 -10.50 -0.63 -3.27
CA ASN A 410 -10.74 -1.52 -2.13
C ASN A 410 -11.43 -0.86 -0.92
N ASP A 411 -11.80 0.42 -1.00
CA ASP A 411 -12.61 1.11 0.03
C ASP A 411 -14.12 0.83 -0.08
N ASN A 412 -14.55 -0.04 -0.98
CA ASN A 412 -15.96 -0.30 -1.28
C ASN A 412 -16.82 -0.71 -0.06
N TRP A 413 -16.20 -1.18 1.00
CA TRP A 413 -16.85 -1.52 2.27
C TRP A 413 -17.14 -0.31 3.18
N ALA A 414 -16.50 0.85 2.95
CA ALA A 414 -16.48 1.98 3.88
C ALA A 414 -16.94 3.32 3.27
N TYR A 415 -16.70 3.59 1.98
CA TYR A 415 -16.90 4.91 1.40
C TYR A 415 -18.35 5.42 1.49
N GLU A 416 -19.36 4.54 1.44
CA GLU A 416 -20.75 4.94 1.60
C GLU A 416 -21.01 5.59 2.97
N ALA A 417 -20.41 5.05 4.02
CA ALA A 417 -20.52 5.62 5.36
C ALA A 417 -19.83 6.99 5.46
N TRP A 418 -18.73 7.20 4.74
CA TRP A 418 -18.06 8.51 4.70
C TRP A 418 -18.93 9.58 4.07
N TYR A 419 -19.54 9.28 2.93
CA TYR A 419 -20.47 10.17 2.25
C TYR A 419 -21.77 10.39 3.06
N ALA A 420 -22.35 9.34 3.62
CA ALA A 420 -23.56 9.44 4.43
C ALA A 420 -23.36 10.32 5.68
N ASN A 421 -22.14 10.36 6.24
CA ASN A 421 -21.79 11.23 7.37
C ASN A 421 -21.17 12.58 6.94
N GLY A 422 -21.14 12.91 5.63
CA GLY A 422 -20.72 14.20 5.10
C GLY A 422 -19.22 14.50 5.28
N LEU A 423 -18.35 13.48 5.43
CA LEU A 423 -16.91 13.70 5.61
C LEU A 423 -16.25 14.43 4.46
N ASN A 424 -16.84 14.35 3.26
CA ASN A 424 -16.38 15.04 2.05
C ASN A 424 -16.78 16.53 1.98
N ASN A 425 -17.54 17.06 2.94
CA ASN A 425 -18.07 18.42 2.92
C ASN A 425 -18.15 19.04 4.32
N LEU A 426 -17.10 18.85 5.14
CA LEU A 426 -17.05 19.42 6.48
C LEU A 426 -16.97 20.95 6.40
N GLN A 427 -17.76 21.61 7.26
CA GLN A 427 -17.70 23.03 7.53
C GLN A 427 -17.22 23.26 8.95
N HIS A 428 -16.38 24.27 9.16
CA HIS A 428 -15.69 24.51 10.42
C HIS A 428 -16.23 25.79 11.07
N LYS A 429 -16.59 25.70 12.35
CA LYS A 429 -17.11 26.80 13.14
C LYS A 429 -16.36 26.89 14.46
N CYS A 430 -15.66 27.98 14.67
CA CYS A 430 -15.11 28.30 15.97
C CYS A 430 -16.24 28.65 16.94
N THR A 431 -16.30 27.94 18.06
CA THR A 431 -17.31 28.15 19.10
C THR A 431 -16.79 29.04 20.24
N ASN A 432 -15.48 29.05 20.46
CA ASN A 432 -14.80 29.88 21.44
C ASN A 432 -13.31 29.98 21.12
N TYR A 433 -12.66 31.06 21.51
CA TYR A 433 -11.21 31.20 21.47
C TYR A 433 -10.68 31.98 22.68
N THR A 434 -9.41 31.76 23.01
CA THR A 434 -8.65 32.54 23.99
C THR A 434 -7.24 32.82 23.47
N THR A 435 -6.64 33.89 23.92
CA THR A 435 -5.24 34.23 23.62
C THR A 435 -4.44 34.39 24.92
N HIS A 436 -3.18 33.95 24.90
CA HIS A 436 -2.27 34.08 26.04
C HIS A 436 -0.89 34.48 25.60
N ALA A 437 -0.36 35.58 26.20
CA ALA A 437 1.03 35.95 25.99
C ALA A 437 1.91 35.17 26.95
N ASN A 438 2.87 34.42 26.42
CA ASN A 438 3.75 33.55 27.18
C ASN A 438 5.00 34.31 27.67
N ALA A 439 5.65 33.78 28.72
CA ALA A 439 6.81 34.41 29.34
C ALA A 439 8.04 34.47 28.42
N ASP A 440 8.13 33.55 27.44
CA ASP A 440 9.19 33.47 26.43
C ASP A 440 9.00 34.44 25.24
N GLY A 441 7.95 35.24 25.26
CA GLY A 441 7.62 36.19 24.20
C GLY A 441 6.77 35.64 23.08
N SER A 442 6.44 34.35 23.10
CA SER A 442 5.47 33.72 22.19
C SER A 442 4.03 34.09 22.58
N VAL A 443 3.08 33.82 21.69
CA VAL A 443 1.64 33.97 21.97
C VAL A 443 0.93 32.65 21.59
N SER A 444 0.14 32.14 22.52
CA SER A 444 -0.73 31.00 22.27
C SER A 444 -2.16 31.46 21.97
N VAL A 445 -2.78 30.82 20.95
CA VAL A 445 -4.18 30.99 20.61
C VAL A 445 -4.84 29.63 20.71
N VAL A 446 -5.86 29.50 21.53
CA VAL A 446 -6.63 28.27 21.72
C VAL A 446 -7.99 28.43 21.04
N PHE A 447 -8.34 27.56 20.14
CA PHE A 447 -9.65 27.52 19.50
C PHE A 447 -10.38 26.25 19.89
N ASN A 448 -11.70 26.36 20.14
CA ASN A 448 -12.62 25.22 20.13
C ASN A 448 -13.43 25.29 18.84
N VAL A 449 -13.28 24.26 17.99
CA VAL A 449 -13.86 24.21 16.66
C VAL A 449 -14.79 23.02 16.55
N GLU A 450 -16.01 23.25 16.08
CA GLU A 450 -16.95 22.21 15.66
C GLU A 450 -16.85 22.06 14.14
N SER A 451 -16.69 20.82 13.66
CA SER A 451 -16.60 20.50 12.23
C SER A 451 -17.69 19.51 11.86
N GLN A 452 -18.68 19.96 11.10
CA GLN A 452 -19.84 19.19 10.69
C GLN A 452 -20.24 19.55 9.26
N ALA A 453 -20.68 18.56 8.48
CA ALA A 453 -21.29 18.82 7.19
C ALA A 453 -22.72 19.40 7.33
N PRO A 454 -23.21 20.20 6.36
CA PRO A 454 -24.58 20.66 6.38
C PRO A 454 -25.59 19.55 6.12
N TYR A 455 -25.20 18.50 5.41
CA TYR A 455 -26.00 17.32 5.06
C TYR A 455 -25.09 16.17 4.62
N GLY A 456 -25.62 14.96 4.57
CA GLY A 456 -24.94 13.79 4.04
C GLY A 456 -25.26 13.57 2.55
N TYR A 457 -24.62 12.53 2.00
CA TYR A 457 -24.84 12.09 0.63
C TYR A 457 -25.26 10.63 0.63
N ARG A 458 -25.97 10.22 -0.41
CA ARG A 458 -26.27 8.82 -0.70
C ARG A 458 -25.77 8.45 -2.09
N LEU A 459 -25.51 7.18 -2.28
CA LEU A 459 -25.07 6.65 -3.56
C LEU A 459 -26.24 5.88 -4.19
N GLU A 460 -26.60 6.23 -5.40
CA GLU A 460 -27.72 5.63 -6.13
C GLU A 460 -27.26 5.04 -7.46
N GLY A 461 -27.90 3.92 -7.83
CA GLY A 461 -27.75 3.29 -9.15
C GLY A 461 -26.39 2.64 -9.39
N GLY A 462 -26.31 1.89 -10.49
CA GLY A 462 -25.06 1.29 -10.97
C GLY A 462 -24.53 0.14 -10.12
N ASN A 463 -23.51 -0.54 -10.65
CA ASN A 463 -22.66 -1.40 -9.87
C ASN A 463 -21.70 -0.56 -9.00
N ALA A 464 -20.84 -1.19 -8.21
CA ALA A 464 -19.90 -0.52 -7.31
C ALA A 464 -19.02 0.55 -8.01
N ASN A 465 -18.86 0.50 -9.32
CA ASN A 465 -18.00 1.38 -10.10
C ASN A 465 -18.69 2.65 -10.62
N TRP A 466 -20.03 2.69 -10.64
CA TRP A 466 -20.80 3.73 -11.33
C TRP A 466 -21.93 4.32 -10.49
N LYS A 467 -21.81 4.32 -9.18
CA LYS A 467 -22.80 4.92 -8.28
C LYS A 467 -22.78 6.44 -8.42
N LYS A 468 -23.97 7.03 -8.58
CA LYS A 468 -24.16 8.47 -8.60
C LYS A 468 -24.23 9.02 -7.18
N LEU A 469 -23.44 10.03 -6.89
CA LEU A 469 -23.47 10.75 -5.63
C LEU A 469 -24.64 11.73 -5.61
N ILE A 470 -25.58 11.55 -4.70
CA ILE A 470 -26.77 12.41 -4.53
C ILE A 470 -26.66 13.15 -3.21
N GLU A 471 -26.75 14.48 -3.26
CA GLU A 471 -26.82 15.34 -2.08
C GLU A 471 -28.17 15.19 -1.38
N TYR A 472 -28.15 14.93 -0.07
CA TYR A 472 -29.38 14.72 0.72
C TYR A 472 -29.75 15.99 1.49
N LYS A 473 -29.90 17.12 0.75
CA LYS A 473 -30.15 18.48 1.29
C LYS A 473 -31.48 18.62 2.04
N GLU A 474 -32.47 17.82 1.68
CA GLU A 474 -33.78 17.79 2.34
C GLU A 474 -33.70 17.28 3.79
N LYS A 475 -32.59 16.68 4.17
CA LYS A 475 -32.34 16.24 5.55
C LYS A 475 -31.05 16.89 6.07
N PRO A 476 -31.11 18.17 6.49
CA PRO A 476 -29.95 18.86 7.04
C PRO A 476 -29.50 18.19 8.35
N PHE A 477 -28.20 18.22 8.60
CA PHE A 477 -27.62 17.65 9.82
C PHE A 477 -27.96 18.49 11.05
N GLY A 478 -28.30 17.80 12.14
CA GLY A 478 -28.54 18.33 13.46
C GLY A 478 -27.44 17.92 14.46
N LYS A 479 -27.71 18.21 15.74
CA LYS A 479 -26.75 17.96 16.82
C LYS A 479 -26.34 16.49 17.03
N ASP A 480 -27.18 15.56 16.61
CA ASP A 480 -26.96 14.11 16.78
C ASP A 480 -26.29 13.47 15.54
N ASP A 481 -26.17 14.22 14.45
CA ASP A 481 -25.46 13.80 13.26
C ASP A 481 -23.96 13.92 13.45
N PHE A 482 -23.18 13.29 12.55
CA PHE A 482 -21.72 13.21 12.68
C PHE A 482 -21.07 14.59 12.79
N ARG A 483 -20.16 14.74 13.75
CA ARG A 483 -19.30 15.89 13.88
C ARG A 483 -18.02 15.58 14.62
N PHE A 484 -16.99 16.40 14.36
CA PHE A 484 -15.81 16.51 15.19
C PHE A 484 -15.90 17.73 16.12
N ASN A 485 -15.38 17.58 17.34
CA ASN A 485 -15.03 18.66 18.23
C ASN A 485 -13.52 18.68 18.38
N THR A 486 -12.90 19.79 18.03
CA THR A 486 -11.45 19.95 18.05
C THR A 486 -11.08 21.11 18.97
N GLN A 487 -10.16 20.87 19.90
CA GLN A 487 -9.40 21.93 20.52
C GLN A 487 -8.06 22.03 19.80
N VAL A 488 -7.76 23.16 19.20
CA VAL A 488 -6.46 23.42 18.57
C VAL A 488 -5.76 24.57 19.27
N VAL A 489 -4.50 24.37 19.63
CA VAL A 489 -3.61 25.37 20.21
C VAL A 489 -2.58 25.72 19.14
N TYR A 490 -2.53 26.98 18.76
CA TYR A 490 -1.43 27.52 17.96
C TYR A 490 -0.52 28.33 18.87
N THR A 491 0.76 28.01 18.89
CA THR A 491 1.79 28.81 19.56
C THR A 491 2.66 29.50 18.51
N ILE A 492 2.61 30.84 18.47
CA ILE A 492 3.33 31.68 17.53
C ILE A 492 4.59 32.19 18.25
N PHE A 493 5.77 31.88 17.72
CA PHE A 493 7.05 32.26 18.29
C PHE A 493 7.60 33.57 17.67
N PRO A 494 8.50 34.29 18.36
CA PRO A 494 9.08 35.56 17.88
C PRO A 494 9.85 35.45 16.56
N ASP A 495 10.39 34.28 16.22
CA ASP A 495 11.07 33.99 14.95
C ASP A 495 10.12 33.69 13.78
N GLY A 496 8.83 33.57 14.06
CA GLY A 496 7.80 33.24 13.08
C GLY A 496 7.45 31.76 13.00
N SER A 497 8.11 30.88 13.75
CA SER A 497 7.69 29.50 13.90
C SER A 497 6.28 29.45 14.50
N ILE A 498 5.45 28.55 14.01
CA ILE A 498 4.11 28.29 14.52
C ILE A 498 3.98 26.80 14.83
N GLU A 499 3.79 26.47 16.08
CA GLU A 499 3.41 25.12 16.49
C GLU A 499 1.89 25.00 16.56
N SER A 500 1.35 23.86 16.19
CA SER A 500 -0.07 23.53 16.38
C SER A 500 -0.22 22.18 17.05
N GLU A 501 -1.05 22.13 18.08
CA GLU A 501 -1.44 20.90 18.77
C GLU A 501 -2.96 20.79 18.75
N SER A 502 -3.48 19.60 18.38
CA SER A 502 -4.92 19.38 18.22
C SER A 502 -5.38 18.16 18.99
N ALA A 503 -6.38 18.35 19.84
CA ALA A 503 -7.15 17.27 20.44
C ALA A 503 -8.49 17.16 19.71
N ILE A 504 -8.68 16.03 18.98
CA ILE A 504 -9.83 15.81 18.11
C ILE A 504 -10.69 14.69 18.69
N THR A 505 -11.98 14.94 18.84
CA THR A 505 -12.97 13.93 19.28
C THR A 505 -14.14 13.90 18.30
N SER A 506 -14.83 12.75 18.23
CA SER A 506 -16.03 12.57 17.41
C SER A 506 -17.19 12.09 18.27
N ASN A 507 -18.42 12.50 17.94
CA ASN A 507 -19.62 11.96 18.55
C ASN A 507 -20.00 10.54 18.04
N LYS A 508 -19.32 10.04 16.98
CA LYS A 508 -19.45 8.67 16.46
C LYS A 508 -18.08 7.98 16.40
N PRO A 509 -17.53 7.54 17.55
CA PRO A 509 -16.15 7.03 17.62
C PRO A 509 -15.91 5.71 16.86
N ASN A 510 -16.97 4.99 16.49
CA ASN A 510 -16.89 3.73 15.76
C ASN A 510 -16.93 3.89 14.23
N LEU A 511 -17.05 5.11 13.71
CA LEU A 511 -16.95 5.36 12.28
C LEU A 511 -15.49 5.23 11.85
N THR A 512 -15.20 4.29 10.97
CA THR A 512 -13.87 4.15 10.36
C THR A 512 -13.61 5.32 9.43
N LEU A 513 -12.53 6.04 9.64
CA LEU A 513 -12.13 7.19 8.83
C LEU A 513 -11.16 6.77 7.71
N ALA A 514 -11.27 7.41 6.56
CA ALA A 514 -10.31 7.26 5.46
C ALA A 514 -8.94 7.86 5.82
N LYS A 515 -8.96 9.01 6.46
CA LYS A 515 -7.81 9.72 7.03
C LYS A 515 -8.27 10.69 8.11
N LEU A 516 -7.34 11.24 8.86
CA LEU A 516 -7.57 12.35 9.77
C LEU A 516 -6.34 13.28 9.72
N GLY A 517 -6.53 14.53 9.39
CA GLY A 517 -5.43 15.50 9.26
C GLY A 517 -5.93 16.88 8.89
N TYR A 518 -5.03 17.73 8.43
CA TYR A 518 -5.34 19.09 8.00
C TYR A 518 -4.96 19.29 6.54
N THR A 519 -5.82 19.98 5.81
CA THR A 519 -5.54 20.43 4.44
C THR A 519 -5.10 21.89 4.50
N VAL A 520 -3.95 22.17 3.88
CA VAL A 520 -3.41 23.52 3.69
C VAL A 520 -3.23 23.77 2.21
N ARG A 521 -3.59 24.95 1.72
CA ARG A 521 -3.37 25.35 0.33
C ARG A 521 -2.29 26.41 0.27
N VAL A 522 -1.30 26.17 -0.59
CA VAL A 522 -0.17 27.10 -0.80
C VAL A 522 -0.19 27.64 -2.23
N PRO A 523 0.42 28.80 -2.51
CA PRO A 523 0.53 29.32 -3.86
C PRO A 523 1.25 28.37 -4.80
N LYS A 524 0.82 28.29 -6.08
CA LYS A 524 1.43 27.43 -7.11
C LYS A 524 2.94 27.66 -7.29
N ALA A 525 3.45 28.85 -6.98
CA ALA A 525 4.88 29.14 -6.99
C ALA A 525 5.70 28.32 -5.97
N LEU A 526 5.04 27.63 -5.03
CA LEU A 526 5.63 26.72 -4.05
C LEU A 526 5.35 25.25 -4.41
N SER A 527 5.44 24.88 -5.69
CA SER A 527 5.16 23.52 -6.18
C SER A 527 6.28 22.52 -5.95
N LEU A 528 7.50 22.97 -5.67
CA LEU A 528 8.61 22.08 -5.36
C LEU A 528 8.42 21.48 -3.97
N LEU A 529 8.39 20.16 -3.92
CA LEU A 529 8.20 19.38 -2.70
C LEU A 529 9.53 18.76 -2.26
N ASN A 530 9.99 19.15 -1.08
CA ASN A 530 11.09 18.48 -0.39
C ASN A 530 10.57 17.96 0.94
N TYR A 531 10.88 16.70 1.26
CA TYR A 531 10.43 16.12 2.52
C TYR A 531 11.42 15.09 3.05
N TYR A 532 11.42 14.89 4.35
CA TYR A 532 12.09 13.81 5.05
C TYR A 532 11.02 12.83 5.55
N GLY A 533 10.85 11.72 4.86
CA GLY A 533 9.82 10.72 5.09
C GLY A 533 10.03 9.48 4.23
N ARG A 534 9.01 8.64 4.06
CA ARG A 534 9.07 7.48 3.16
C ARG A 534 8.83 7.89 1.72
N GLY A 535 9.67 7.45 0.82
CA GLY A 535 9.62 7.71 -0.62
C GLY A 535 10.36 6.62 -1.40
N THR A 536 10.39 6.65 -2.75
CA THR A 536 10.01 7.75 -3.65
C THR A 536 8.54 7.74 -4.11
N VAL A 537 7.85 6.63 -4.02
CA VAL A 537 6.45 6.52 -4.46
C VAL A 537 5.50 6.63 -3.28
N ASP A 538 4.24 6.91 -3.57
CA ASP A 538 3.21 7.03 -2.56
C ASP A 538 3.09 5.75 -1.71
N ASN A 539 2.80 5.94 -0.45
CA ASN A 539 2.70 4.86 0.53
C ASN A 539 1.68 5.20 1.61
N TYR A 540 1.08 4.15 2.20
CA TYR A 540 -0.02 4.27 3.14
C TYR A 540 0.27 3.43 4.39
N PRO A 541 -0.45 3.59 5.51
CA PRO A 541 -0.18 2.85 6.75
C PRO A 541 -0.09 1.32 6.58
N ASP A 542 -0.83 0.78 5.63
CA ASP A 542 -0.92 -0.65 5.29
C ASP A 542 -0.03 -1.06 4.10
N ARG A 543 0.66 -0.08 3.46
CA ARG A 543 1.55 -0.29 2.31
C ARG A 543 2.72 0.70 2.35
N LYS A 544 3.71 0.45 3.17
CA LYS A 544 4.87 1.34 3.35
C LYS A 544 6.21 0.64 3.51
N THR A 545 6.20 -0.68 3.58
CA THR A 545 7.39 -1.48 3.86
C THR A 545 8.40 -1.38 2.72
N GLY A 546 7.91 -1.23 1.48
CA GLY A 546 8.71 -1.08 0.28
C GLY A 546 9.35 0.30 0.09
N GLN A 547 9.11 1.26 1.01
CA GLN A 547 9.62 2.62 0.88
C GLN A 547 10.54 2.96 2.05
N MET A 548 11.75 3.44 1.74
CA MET A 548 12.74 3.81 2.74
C MET A 548 12.53 5.25 3.21
N ILE A 549 12.86 5.52 4.48
CA ILE A 549 12.86 6.88 5.02
C ILE A 549 14.13 7.58 4.56
N GLY A 550 13.98 8.75 3.94
CA GLY A 550 15.08 9.54 3.40
C GLY A 550 14.64 10.97 3.11
N ILE A 551 15.58 11.81 2.71
CA ILE A 551 15.29 13.14 2.17
C ILE A 551 15.09 12.98 0.67
N TYR A 552 13.93 13.41 0.18
CA TYR A 552 13.55 13.42 -1.23
C TYR A 552 13.38 14.88 -1.67
N GLU A 553 14.27 15.33 -2.57
CA GLU A 553 14.40 16.74 -2.95
C GLU A 553 14.00 16.97 -4.41
N GLN A 554 13.60 18.20 -4.70
CA GLN A 554 13.31 18.71 -6.04
C GLN A 554 12.22 17.93 -6.80
N GLN A 555 11.29 17.32 -6.07
CA GLN A 555 10.10 16.77 -6.69
C GLN A 555 9.06 17.87 -6.85
N ASP A 556 8.51 17.99 -8.05
CA ASP A 556 7.32 18.80 -8.26
C ASP A 556 6.12 18.07 -7.65
N VAL A 557 5.21 18.79 -6.99
CA VAL A 557 3.99 18.21 -6.43
C VAL A 557 3.14 17.51 -7.50
N GLU A 558 3.27 17.89 -8.77
CA GLU A 558 2.60 17.21 -9.88
C GLU A 558 3.15 15.80 -10.15
N ASP A 559 4.40 15.51 -9.77
CA ASP A 559 5.04 14.18 -9.90
C ASP A 559 4.48 13.16 -8.91
N GLU A 560 3.81 13.62 -7.84
CA GLU A 560 3.12 12.76 -6.88
C GLU A 560 1.82 12.14 -7.41
N PHE A 561 1.35 12.61 -8.56
CA PHE A 561 0.14 12.10 -9.18
C PHE A 561 0.39 10.80 -9.93
N VAL A 562 -0.27 9.71 -9.48
CA VAL A 562 -0.28 8.44 -10.21
C VAL A 562 -1.54 8.39 -11.09
N ALA A 563 -1.34 8.26 -12.40
CA ALA A 563 -2.41 8.28 -13.39
C ALA A 563 -3.16 6.93 -13.44
N PHE A 564 -3.82 6.56 -12.36
CA PHE A 564 -4.75 5.42 -12.40
C PHE A 564 -5.87 5.67 -13.41
N PRO A 565 -6.28 4.67 -14.22
CA PRO A 565 -7.37 4.83 -15.19
C PRO A 565 -8.66 5.37 -14.59
N LYS A 566 -8.99 4.97 -13.35
CA LYS A 566 -10.00 5.65 -12.54
C LYS A 566 -9.32 6.48 -11.48
N PRO A 567 -9.53 7.82 -11.45
CA PRO A 567 -8.93 8.69 -10.44
C PRO A 567 -9.25 8.24 -9.02
N GLN A 568 -8.22 8.19 -8.18
CA GLN A 568 -8.31 7.83 -6.78
C GLN A 568 -7.22 8.55 -5.98
N ASP A 569 -7.15 8.37 -4.66
CA ASP A 569 -6.15 9.00 -3.81
C ASP A 569 -4.74 8.56 -4.20
N THR A 570 -3.80 9.50 -4.24
CA THR A 570 -2.37 9.29 -4.53
C THR A 570 -1.50 10.31 -3.78
N GLY A 571 -0.18 10.09 -3.78
CA GLY A 571 0.80 11.07 -3.29
C GLY A 571 0.92 11.14 -1.77
N ASN A 572 0.53 10.10 -1.03
CA ASN A 572 0.70 10.06 0.42
C ASN A 572 2.08 9.52 0.80
N HIS A 573 2.76 10.18 1.76
CA HIS A 573 4.06 9.77 2.32
C HIS A 573 3.96 9.58 3.82
N GLN A 574 4.17 8.34 4.26
CA GLN A 574 4.13 7.97 5.67
C GLN A 574 5.45 8.33 6.39
N ASP A 575 5.37 8.34 7.70
CA ASP A 575 6.53 8.55 8.57
C ASP A 575 7.33 9.83 8.20
N THR A 576 6.62 10.89 7.77
CA THR A 576 7.21 12.18 7.42
C THR A 576 7.60 12.96 8.69
N ARG A 577 8.85 13.47 8.73
CA ARG A 577 9.39 14.30 9.81
C ARG A 577 9.22 15.78 9.50
N TRP A 578 9.48 16.15 8.26
CA TRP A 578 9.32 17.52 7.73
C TRP A 578 9.21 17.49 6.22
#